data_1b13c59a2726e5bcb0f4e7704ee5001e
#
_entry.id   1b13c59a2726e5bcb0f4e7704ee5001e
#
_cell.length_a   1.000
_cell.length_b   1.000
_cell.length_c   1.000
_cell.angle_alpha   90.00
_cell.angle_beta   90.00
_cell.angle_gamma   90.00
#
_symmetry.space_group_name_H-M   'P 1'
#
loop_
_entity.id
_entity.type
_entity.pdbx_description
1 polymer ?
#
loop_
_entity_poly.entity_id
_entity_poly.type
_entity_poly.pdbx_seq_one_letter_code
_entity_poly.pdbx_strand_id
1 'polypeptide(L)'
;PEPAQAYYVTYSGETPIRDSGNSSKLRASQANTPYLSVPLQKPEAVSSDGLSYTYSANDASVGDLDGDGSYEIILKWQPSKVQNPPRPGLTGLQLIDAYTLDGTLLWRINLGKNIRAGAAYTQFLVYDLDGDGKAELVCKTADGSTDGTGNVIGDATKDWRNLDPKSPFYGKIVKGPEYLSVFEGTTGKVLDTQIYIPNRYPLDGWGGIGGNGNNDATGGRADRFTAGVAYLNGKKPSVVFVRGWYGRTVAAAWDFNKGKLQSRWVFDSKDAENPFSGQANHQLSIG
;
A
#
# COMPACT_ATOMS: atom_id res chain seq x y z
N PRO A 1 38.25 11.25 -22.27
CA PRO A 1 37.07 10.57 -21.79
C PRO A 1 36.12 10.42 -22.95
N GLU A 2 35.81 9.18 -23.34
CA GLU A 2 34.82 8.90 -24.34
C GLU A 2 33.47 9.38 -23.87
N PRO A 3 32.57 9.86 -24.77
CA PRO A 3 31.24 10.27 -24.40
C PRO A 3 30.50 9.05 -23.84
N ALA A 4 29.76 9.27 -22.76
CA ALA A 4 28.96 8.24 -22.12
C ALA A 4 28.08 7.51 -23.15
N GLN A 5 28.37 6.24 -23.40
CA GLN A 5 27.49 5.41 -24.22
C GLN A 5 26.19 5.13 -23.45
N ALA A 6 25.07 5.35 -24.11
CA ALA A 6 23.80 4.91 -23.60
C ALA A 6 23.64 3.41 -23.86
N TYR A 7 23.28 2.66 -22.83
CA TYR A 7 22.98 1.23 -22.93
C TYR A 7 21.46 1.05 -22.87
N TYR A 8 20.95 0.21 -23.77
CA TYR A 8 19.54 -0.08 -23.87
C TYR A 8 19.33 -1.56 -23.57
N VAL A 9 18.35 -1.89 -22.77
CA VAL A 9 17.84 -3.25 -22.64
C VAL A 9 16.72 -3.41 -23.65
N THR A 10 16.96 -4.19 -24.71
CA THR A 10 15.91 -4.53 -25.67
C THR A 10 15.46 -5.96 -25.43
N TYR A 11 14.14 -6.18 -25.46
CA TYR A 11 13.57 -7.52 -25.46
C TYR A 11 13.60 -8.06 -26.90
N SER A 12 14.33 -9.16 -27.14
CA SER A 12 14.34 -9.84 -28.43
C SER A 12 13.16 -10.78 -28.55
N GLY A 13 11.99 -10.26 -28.82
CA GLY A 13 10.79 -11.02 -29.19
C GLY A 13 10.47 -10.79 -30.66
N GLU A 14 9.71 -11.70 -31.28
CA GLU A 14 9.35 -11.64 -32.70
C GLU A 14 8.46 -10.47 -33.13
N THR A 15 8.01 -9.65 -32.18
CA THR A 15 7.27 -8.41 -32.44
C THR A 15 8.09 -7.23 -31.95
N PRO A 16 8.48 -6.29 -32.82
CA PRO A 16 9.19 -5.10 -32.38
C PRO A 16 8.23 -4.29 -31.48
N ILE A 17 8.49 -4.31 -30.18
CA ILE A 17 7.94 -3.30 -29.29
C ILE A 17 8.46 -1.97 -29.83
N ARG A 18 7.60 -1.05 -30.20
CA ARG A 18 8.02 0.29 -30.59
C ARG A 18 8.85 0.83 -29.45
N ASP A 19 10.11 1.13 -29.75
CA ASP A 19 10.98 1.86 -28.84
C ASP A 19 10.24 3.13 -28.45
N SER A 20 9.80 3.20 -27.20
CA SER A 20 9.16 4.41 -26.65
C SER A 20 10.16 5.55 -26.46
N GLY A 21 11.42 5.33 -26.82
CA GLY A 21 12.48 6.35 -26.76
C GLY A 21 13.05 6.60 -25.36
N ASN A 22 12.52 5.96 -24.34
CA ASN A 22 12.83 6.23 -22.94
C ASN A 22 13.20 4.97 -22.15
N SER A 23 14.14 4.17 -22.65
CA SER A 23 14.81 3.23 -21.77
C SER A 23 15.62 3.99 -20.72
N SER A 24 15.48 3.63 -19.45
CA SER A 24 16.22 4.24 -18.33
C SER A 24 17.71 4.30 -18.69
N LYS A 25 18.26 5.50 -18.82
CA LYS A 25 19.69 5.68 -19.12
C LYS A 25 20.48 5.29 -17.89
N LEU A 26 21.11 4.12 -17.92
CA LEU A 26 22.08 3.73 -16.91
C LEU A 26 23.27 4.70 -16.95
N ARG A 27 23.74 5.14 -15.77
CA ARG A 27 24.99 5.90 -15.69
C ARG A 27 26.14 5.01 -16.20
N ALA A 28 27.10 5.59 -16.92
CA ALA A 28 28.24 4.85 -17.47
C ALA A 28 28.98 4.00 -16.41
N SER A 29 29.05 4.48 -15.15
CA SER A 29 29.64 3.76 -14.03
C SER A 29 28.86 2.52 -13.60
N GLN A 30 27.61 2.36 -14.01
CA GLN A 30 26.72 1.23 -13.67
C GLN A 30 26.54 0.26 -14.84
N ALA A 31 27.03 0.60 -16.04
CA ALA A 31 26.83 -0.19 -17.25
C ALA A 31 27.42 -1.61 -17.19
N ASN A 32 28.40 -1.85 -16.35
CA ASN A 32 29.05 -3.15 -16.18
C ASN A 32 28.55 -3.93 -14.96
N THR A 33 27.54 -3.43 -14.25
CA THR A 33 26.94 -4.13 -13.12
C THR A 33 25.58 -4.73 -13.51
N PRO A 34 25.23 -5.93 -13.03
CA PRO A 34 23.95 -6.56 -13.33
C PRO A 34 22.77 -5.95 -12.56
N TYR A 35 22.97 -4.82 -11.92
CA TYR A 35 21.96 -4.13 -11.09
C TYR A 35 22.14 -2.61 -11.18
N LEU A 36 21.05 -1.89 -10.96
CA LEU A 36 21.03 -0.45 -10.73
C LEU A 36 21.08 -0.19 -9.22
N SER A 37 22.06 0.59 -8.76
CA SER A 37 22.14 1.03 -7.38
C SER A 37 21.50 2.41 -7.23
N VAL A 38 20.43 2.48 -6.44
CA VAL A 38 19.69 3.72 -6.17
C VAL A 38 19.99 4.16 -4.74
N PRO A 39 20.61 5.34 -4.51
CA PRO A 39 20.87 5.86 -3.18
C PRO A 39 19.56 6.34 -2.54
N LEU A 40 19.16 5.74 -1.42
CA LEU A 40 17.93 6.07 -0.72
C LEU A 40 18.19 7.04 0.43
N GLN A 41 17.24 7.95 0.68
CA GLN A 41 17.25 8.86 1.82
C GLN A 41 16.52 8.23 3.02
N LYS A 42 17.25 7.38 3.75
CA LYS A 42 16.69 6.67 4.90
C LYS A 42 16.08 7.63 5.92
N PRO A 43 14.84 7.41 6.39
CA PRO A 43 14.23 8.23 7.42
C PRO A 43 15.04 8.20 8.74
N GLU A 44 15.04 9.31 9.44
CA GLU A 44 15.68 9.43 10.74
C GLU A 44 15.09 8.47 11.76
N ALA A 45 15.88 8.10 12.76
CA ALA A 45 15.42 7.34 13.90
C ALA A 45 14.40 8.17 14.69
N VAL A 46 13.34 7.52 15.14
CA VAL A 46 12.26 8.16 15.89
C VAL A 46 12.29 7.71 17.34
N SER A 47 12.11 8.67 18.24
CA SER A 47 11.85 8.41 19.66
C SER A 47 10.64 9.25 20.08
N SER A 48 9.46 8.62 20.11
CA SER A 48 8.20 9.27 20.49
C SER A 48 7.21 8.25 21.05
N ASP A 49 6.24 8.71 21.84
CA ASP A 49 5.17 7.87 22.43
C ASP A 49 5.71 6.66 23.22
N GLY A 50 6.88 6.76 23.83
CA GLY A 50 7.53 5.65 24.54
C GLY A 50 8.11 4.57 23.62
N LEU A 51 8.18 4.81 22.30
CA LEU A 51 8.80 3.95 21.31
C LEU A 51 10.06 4.59 20.74
N SER A 52 11.12 3.77 20.57
CA SER A 52 12.29 4.14 19.78
C SER A 52 12.46 3.11 18.66
N TYR A 53 12.60 3.57 17.42
CA TYR A 53 12.74 2.73 16.25
C TYR A 53 13.51 3.42 15.11
N THR A 54 14.07 2.61 14.25
CA THR A 54 14.73 3.01 13.00
C THR A 54 13.92 2.45 11.82
N TYR A 55 14.34 2.74 10.61
CA TYR A 55 13.70 2.25 9.40
C TYR A 55 14.62 1.36 8.56
N SER A 56 14.02 0.46 7.80
CA SER A 56 14.65 -0.30 6.73
C SER A 56 13.77 -0.27 5.48
N ALA A 57 14.40 -0.27 4.30
CA ALA A 57 13.68 -0.49 3.05
C ALA A 57 12.95 -1.84 3.11
N ASN A 58 11.72 -1.88 2.59
CA ASN A 58 10.88 -3.07 2.61
C ASN A 58 10.33 -3.34 1.21
N ASP A 59 8.99 -3.31 1.02
CA ASP A 59 8.41 -3.54 -0.29
C ASP A 59 8.56 -2.30 -1.18
N ALA A 60 8.74 -2.53 -2.47
CA ALA A 60 8.79 -1.48 -3.48
C ALA A 60 7.90 -1.84 -4.69
N SER A 61 7.46 -0.81 -5.38
CA SER A 61 6.82 -0.88 -6.68
C SER A 61 7.44 0.17 -7.59
N VAL A 62 7.14 0.10 -8.88
CA VAL A 62 7.60 1.08 -9.85
C VAL A 62 6.42 1.58 -10.68
N GLY A 63 6.50 2.81 -11.16
CA GLY A 63 5.54 3.42 -12.07
C GLY A 63 6.13 4.68 -12.67
N ASP A 64 5.66 5.05 -13.85
CA ASP A 64 5.93 6.35 -14.44
C ASP A 64 5.01 7.37 -13.77
N LEU A 65 5.55 8.14 -12.82
CA LEU A 65 4.75 9.03 -11.98
C LEU A 65 4.48 10.39 -12.63
N ASP A 66 5.30 10.81 -13.59
CA ASP A 66 5.18 12.12 -14.21
C ASP A 66 4.88 12.06 -15.72
N GLY A 67 4.86 10.86 -16.31
CA GLY A 67 4.51 10.64 -17.71
C GLY A 67 5.67 10.90 -18.66
N ASP A 68 6.92 10.90 -18.17
CA ASP A 68 8.10 11.14 -19.01
C ASP A 68 8.65 9.86 -19.68
N GLY A 69 8.06 8.70 -19.36
CA GLY A 69 8.44 7.37 -19.82
C GLY A 69 9.56 6.70 -19.04
N SER A 70 10.08 7.35 -18.00
CA SER A 70 10.98 6.74 -17.02
C SER A 70 10.17 6.26 -15.82
N TYR A 71 10.67 5.22 -15.13
CA TYR A 71 9.99 4.77 -13.91
C TYR A 71 10.62 5.37 -12.66
N GLU A 72 9.77 5.76 -11.73
CA GLU A 72 10.12 6.07 -10.36
C GLU A 72 9.93 4.84 -9.49
N ILE A 73 10.60 4.86 -8.33
CA ILE A 73 10.52 3.81 -7.31
C ILE A 73 9.66 4.31 -6.17
N ILE A 74 8.59 3.60 -5.87
CA ILE A 74 7.76 3.81 -4.69
C ILE A 74 8.17 2.78 -3.65
N LEU A 75 8.70 3.25 -2.51
CA LEU A 75 9.29 2.43 -1.48
C LEU A 75 8.54 2.56 -0.16
N LYS A 76 8.13 1.44 0.39
CA LYS A 76 7.61 1.35 1.76
C LYS A 76 8.77 1.19 2.74
N TRP A 77 8.88 2.09 3.71
CA TRP A 77 9.82 2.01 4.80
C TRP A 77 9.22 1.28 5.99
N GLN A 78 9.83 0.18 6.41
CA GLN A 78 9.39 -0.57 7.58
C GLN A 78 10.09 -0.07 8.84
N PRO A 79 9.35 0.37 9.87
CA PRO A 79 9.95 0.66 11.17
C PRO A 79 10.45 -0.64 11.82
N SER A 80 11.50 -0.55 12.65
CA SER A 80 12.01 -1.72 13.38
C SER A 80 11.04 -2.23 14.46
N LYS A 81 10.07 -1.41 14.86
CA LYS A 81 8.96 -1.80 15.75
C LYS A 81 7.73 -2.15 14.93
N VAL A 82 7.54 -3.42 14.67
CA VAL A 82 6.41 -4.00 13.92
C VAL A 82 5.69 -5.05 14.76
N GLN A 83 4.46 -5.36 14.39
CA GLN A 83 3.69 -6.44 14.99
C GLN A 83 2.96 -7.28 13.95
N ASN A 84 2.76 -8.56 14.22
CA ASN A 84 1.81 -9.38 13.51
C ASN A 84 0.37 -9.11 14.01
N PRO A 85 -0.66 -9.29 13.17
CA PRO A 85 -2.04 -8.98 13.54
C PRO A 85 -2.52 -9.58 14.87
N PRO A 86 -2.27 -10.86 15.21
CA PRO A 86 -2.75 -11.41 16.48
C PRO A 86 -2.04 -10.85 17.71
N ARG A 87 -0.82 -10.31 17.56
CA ARG A 87 0.00 -9.90 18.70
C ARG A 87 -0.33 -8.48 19.17
N PRO A 88 -0.44 -8.23 20.49
CA PRO A 88 -0.53 -6.87 21.03
C PRO A 88 0.83 -6.14 20.89
N GLY A 89 0.82 -4.84 21.05
CA GLY A 89 2.00 -3.98 21.05
C GLY A 89 1.87 -2.81 20.08
N LEU A 90 2.46 -1.68 20.46
CA LEU A 90 2.59 -0.50 19.60
C LEU A 90 3.57 -0.78 18.47
N THR A 91 3.41 -0.07 17.36
CA THR A 91 4.31 -0.10 16.21
C THR A 91 4.82 1.29 15.89
N GLY A 92 5.95 1.37 15.19
CA GLY A 92 6.40 2.61 14.58
C GLY A 92 5.49 3.04 13.43
N LEU A 93 5.70 4.26 12.92
CA LEU A 93 4.93 4.82 11.82
C LEU A 93 5.34 4.19 10.49
N GLN A 94 4.37 3.87 9.65
CA GLN A 94 4.60 3.37 8.30
C GLN A 94 4.77 4.54 7.34
N LEU A 95 5.86 4.56 6.56
CA LEU A 95 6.14 5.59 5.56
C LEU A 95 6.17 4.99 4.16
N ILE A 96 5.79 5.79 3.17
CA ILE A 96 5.92 5.47 1.75
C ILE A 96 6.59 6.67 1.06
N ASP A 97 7.68 6.41 0.36
CA ASP A 97 8.45 7.41 -0.38
C ASP A 97 8.42 7.15 -1.87
N ALA A 98 8.55 8.19 -2.67
CA ALA A 98 8.86 8.07 -4.09
C ALA A 98 10.25 8.63 -4.39
N TYR A 99 10.98 7.93 -5.25
CA TYR A 99 12.33 8.27 -5.67
C TYR A 99 12.47 8.17 -7.18
N THR A 100 13.21 9.10 -7.75
CA THR A 100 13.76 8.91 -9.09
C THR A 100 14.86 7.84 -9.08
N LEU A 101 15.24 7.32 -10.25
CA LEU A 101 16.29 6.30 -10.36
C LEU A 101 17.69 6.82 -9.96
N ASP A 102 17.90 8.12 -9.85
CA ASP A 102 19.14 8.70 -9.34
C ASP A 102 19.13 8.91 -7.80
N GLY A 103 18.02 8.56 -7.14
CA GLY A 103 17.86 8.63 -5.69
C GLY A 103 17.35 9.96 -5.15
N THR A 104 16.85 10.83 -6.02
CA THR A 104 16.15 12.05 -5.58
C THR A 104 14.82 11.67 -4.94
N LEU A 105 14.61 12.07 -3.68
CA LEU A 105 13.33 11.92 -2.99
C LEU A 105 12.33 12.94 -3.56
N LEU A 106 11.25 12.45 -4.14
CA LEU A 106 10.17 13.29 -4.68
C LEU A 106 9.19 13.71 -3.59
N TRP A 107 8.73 12.74 -2.81
CA TRP A 107 7.78 12.97 -1.72
C TRP A 107 7.82 11.84 -0.69
N ARG A 108 7.23 12.11 0.48
CA ARG A 108 7.03 11.14 1.56
C ARG A 108 5.61 11.23 2.09
N ILE A 109 4.91 10.12 2.12
CA ILE A 109 3.62 9.93 2.78
C ILE A 109 3.85 9.28 4.13
N ASN A 110 3.22 9.82 5.18
CA ASN A 110 3.22 9.24 6.51
C ASN A 110 1.82 8.69 6.83
N LEU A 111 1.69 7.38 6.98
CA LEU A 111 0.39 6.76 7.23
C LEU A 111 -0.15 6.99 8.66
N GLY A 112 0.67 7.59 9.54
CA GLY A 112 0.24 7.99 10.87
C GLY A 112 0.11 6.85 11.87
N LYS A 113 -0.22 7.21 13.11
CA LYS A 113 -0.30 6.27 14.24
C LYS A 113 -1.51 5.35 14.19
N ASN A 114 -2.51 5.68 13.39
CA ASN A 114 -3.74 4.89 13.22
C ASN A 114 -3.63 3.85 12.08
N ILE A 115 -2.44 3.66 11.51
CA ILE A 115 -2.08 2.53 10.67
C ILE A 115 -0.98 1.73 11.37
N ARG A 116 -1.25 0.48 11.69
CA ARG A 116 -0.27 -0.41 12.30
C ARG A 116 0.79 -0.84 11.28
N ALA A 117 2.03 -0.97 11.70
CA ALA A 117 3.12 -1.45 10.85
C ALA A 117 3.40 -2.95 11.04
N GLY A 118 3.67 -3.62 9.94
CA GLY A 118 4.00 -5.05 9.85
C GLY A 118 3.59 -5.62 8.49
N ALA A 119 4.01 -6.82 8.19
CA ALA A 119 3.89 -7.45 6.87
C ALA A 119 2.45 -7.57 6.34
N ALA A 120 1.45 -7.62 7.24
CA ALA A 120 0.07 -7.85 6.85
C ALA A 120 -0.77 -6.58 6.63
N TYR A 121 -0.29 -5.39 7.05
CA TYR A 121 -1.16 -4.22 7.22
C TYR A 121 -1.27 -3.30 6.02
N THR A 122 -0.16 -3.04 5.34
CA THR A 122 -0.11 -2.02 4.29
C THR A 122 0.23 -2.66 2.95
N GLN A 123 -0.77 -2.87 2.14
CA GLN A 123 -0.65 -3.12 0.71
C GLN A 123 -0.82 -1.79 -0.02
N PHE A 124 -0.05 -1.59 -1.07
CA PHE A 124 -0.18 -0.41 -1.92
C PHE A 124 -0.03 -0.83 -3.38
N LEU A 125 -0.66 -0.09 -4.25
CA LEU A 125 -0.63 -0.29 -5.70
C LEU A 125 -0.15 0.99 -6.37
N VAL A 126 0.67 0.84 -7.41
CA VAL A 126 1.14 1.92 -8.26
C VAL A 126 0.76 1.56 -9.69
N TYR A 127 -0.08 2.36 -10.31
CA TYR A 127 -0.59 2.09 -11.65
C TYR A 127 -1.26 3.33 -12.24
N ASP A 128 -1.18 3.51 -13.56
CA ASP A 128 -1.97 4.50 -14.29
C ASP A 128 -3.44 4.06 -14.31
N LEU A 129 -4.24 4.59 -13.37
CA LEU A 129 -5.61 4.14 -13.12
C LEU A 129 -6.66 4.83 -13.98
N ASP A 130 -6.38 6.04 -14.45
CA ASP A 130 -7.33 6.79 -15.27
C ASP A 130 -6.94 6.87 -16.76
N GLY A 131 -5.73 6.44 -17.10
CA GLY A 131 -5.25 6.34 -18.47
C GLY A 131 -4.63 7.63 -19.01
N ASP A 132 -4.14 8.50 -18.12
CA ASP A 132 -3.51 9.76 -18.49
C ASP A 132 -2.00 9.64 -18.75
N GLY A 133 -1.43 8.44 -18.56
CA GLY A 133 -0.02 8.13 -18.74
C GLY A 133 0.83 8.34 -17.49
N LYS A 134 0.22 8.68 -16.35
CA LYS A 134 0.90 8.85 -15.06
C LYS A 134 0.34 7.88 -14.05
N ALA A 135 1.21 7.25 -13.28
CA ALA A 135 0.78 6.29 -12.28
C ALA A 135 0.36 6.98 -10.98
N GLU A 136 -0.78 6.57 -10.43
CA GLU A 136 -1.21 6.89 -9.08
C GLU A 136 -0.70 5.87 -8.07
N LEU A 137 -0.60 6.31 -6.81
CA LEU A 137 -0.47 5.43 -5.65
C LEU A 137 -1.84 5.24 -4.98
N VAL A 138 -2.20 3.99 -4.66
CA VAL A 138 -3.40 3.67 -3.89
C VAL A 138 -3.04 2.82 -2.68
N CYS A 139 -3.49 3.23 -1.50
CA CYS A 139 -3.33 2.43 -0.28
C CYS A 139 -4.40 2.76 0.78
N LYS A 140 -4.45 1.90 1.79
CA LYS A 140 -5.28 2.14 2.99
C LYS A 140 -4.67 3.26 3.83
N THR A 141 -5.52 4.22 4.25
CA THR A 141 -5.19 5.31 5.17
C THR A 141 -6.16 5.34 6.36
N ALA A 142 -5.92 6.23 7.29
CA ALA A 142 -6.75 6.45 8.48
C ALA A 142 -6.64 7.91 8.94
N ASP A 143 -7.38 8.27 9.98
CA ASP A 143 -7.24 9.56 10.63
C ASP A 143 -5.78 9.87 11.00
N GLY A 144 -5.31 11.05 10.62
CA GLY A 144 -3.95 11.51 10.86
C GLY A 144 -2.90 10.98 9.89
N SER A 145 -3.28 10.29 8.81
CA SER A 145 -2.37 10.06 7.68
C SER A 145 -2.07 11.39 6.99
N THR A 146 -0.82 11.60 6.57
CA THR A 146 -0.37 12.84 5.93
C THR A 146 0.14 12.53 4.53
N ASP A 147 -0.32 13.25 3.54
CA ASP A 147 0.07 13.09 2.15
C ASP A 147 1.45 13.71 1.84
N GLY A 148 1.94 13.56 0.60
CA GLY A 148 3.25 14.04 0.17
C GLY A 148 3.39 15.57 0.18
N THR A 149 2.30 16.31 0.28
CA THR A 149 2.27 17.80 0.35
C THR A 149 1.98 18.33 1.75
N GLY A 150 1.84 17.44 2.75
CA GLY A 150 1.59 17.78 4.14
C GLY A 150 0.13 17.91 4.53
N ASN A 151 -0.83 17.60 3.63
CA ASN A 151 -2.25 17.60 3.99
C ASN A 151 -2.61 16.38 4.82
N VAL A 152 -3.42 16.58 5.84
CA VAL A 152 -3.88 15.51 6.73
C VAL A 152 -5.18 14.91 6.21
N ILE A 153 -5.25 13.59 6.19
CA ILE A 153 -6.44 12.81 5.87
C ILE A 153 -7.19 12.55 7.19
N GLY A 154 -8.49 12.83 7.18
CA GLY A 154 -9.35 12.64 8.36
C GLY A 154 -9.01 13.59 9.52
N ASP A 155 -9.15 13.11 10.75
CA ASP A 155 -8.93 13.91 11.96
C ASP A 155 -7.52 13.66 12.55
N ALA A 156 -6.64 14.68 12.46
CA ALA A 156 -5.28 14.63 12.98
C ALA A 156 -5.19 14.42 14.51
N THR A 157 -6.25 14.78 15.24
CA THR A 157 -6.26 14.73 16.72
C THR A 157 -6.56 13.35 17.28
N LYS A 158 -7.09 12.45 16.47
CA LYS A 158 -7.54 11.13 16.91
C LYS A 158 -6.39 10.15 17.09
N ASP A 159 -6.49 9.40 18.17
CA ASP A 159 -5.68 8.21 18.42
C ASP A 159 -6.62 7.03 18.68
N TRP A 160 -6.71 6.12 17.73
CA TRP A 160 -7.57 4.97 17.79
C TRP A 160 -6.86 3.72 18.34
N ARG A 161 -5.56 3.83 18.66
CA ARG A 161 -4.80 2.74 19.27
C ARG A 161 -5.36 2.43 20.67
N ASN A 162 -5.44 1.17 21.01
CA ASN A 162 -5.66 0.79 22.41
C ASN A 162 -4.34 0.99 23.17
N LEU A 163 -4.32 1.92 24.11
CA LEU A 163 -3.12 2.30 24.87
C LEU A 163 -3.02 1.62 26.25
N ASP A 164 -3.98 0.76 26.64
CA ASP A 164 -3.88 -0.02 27.86
C ASP A 164 -2.91 -1.21 27.67
N PRO A 165 -1.72 -1.20 28.34
CA PRO A 165 -0.72 -2.25 28.17
C PRO A 165 -1.15 -3.61 28.74
N LYS A 166 -2.20 -3.65 29.54
CA LYS A 166 -2.79 -4.89 30.10
C LYS A 166 -3.86 -5.48 29.17
N SER A 167 -4.31 -4.74 28.18
CA SER A 167 -5.33 -5.18 27.23
C SER A 167 -4.75 -6.16 26.21
N PRO A 168 -5.49 -7.23 25.82
CA PRO A 168 -5.12 -8.06 24.69
C PRO A 168 -5.16 -7.30 23.35
N PHE A 169 -5.74 -6.10 23.36
CA PHE A 169 -5.80 -5.19 22.23
C PHE A 169 -4.71 -4.12 22.26
N TYR A 170 -3.78 -4.14 23.22
CA TYR A 170 -2.73 -3.13 23.32
C TYR A 170 -2.05 -2.86 21.98
N GLY A 171 -2.00 -1.61 21.55
CA GLY A 171 -1.45 -1.17 20.28
C GLY A 171 -2.29 -1.52 19.04
N LYS A 172 -3.38 -2.24 19.19
CA LYS A 172 -4.29 -2.54 18.07
C LYS A 172 -5.28 -1.41 17.85
N ILE A 173 -5.78 -1.34 16.61
CA ILE A 173 -6.77 -0.36 16.19
C ILE A 173 -8.01 -1.15 15.81
N VAL A 174 -8.95 -1.26 16.75
CA VAL A 174 -10.17 -2.10 16.62
C VAL A 174 -11.43 -1.28 16.37
N LYS A 175 -11.31 0.03 16.32
CA LYS A 175 -12.38 0.99 16.03
C LYS A 175 -11.79 2.21 15.32
N GLY A 176 -12.64 3.10 14.88
CA GLY A 176 -12.27 4.28 14.12
C GLY A 176 -12.43 4.07 12.62
N PRO A 177 -12.39 5.16 11.84
CA PRO A 177 -12.56 5.10 10.41
C PRO A 177 -11.31 4.51 9.73
N GLU A 178 -11.55 3.81 8.64
CA GLU A 178 -10.51 3.36 7.72
C GLU A 178 -10.89 3.87 6.33
N TYR A 179 -9.89 4.29 5.59
CA TYR A 179 -10.08 4.86 4.26
C TYR A 179 -9.24 4.11 3.22
N LEU A 180 -9.69 4.17 1.97
CA LEU A 180 -8.89 3.92 0.79
C LEU A 180 -8.62 5.27 0.14
N SER A 181 -7.34 5.61 -0.03
CA SER A 181 -6.93 6.88 -0.63
C SER A 181 -6.12 6.66 -1.90
N VAL A 182 -6.33 7.52 -2.87
CA VAL A 182 -5.54 7.60 -4.10
C VAL A 182 -4.74 8.90 -4.09
N PHE A 183 -3.48 8.80 -4.50
CA PHE A 183 -2.52 9.91 -4.47
C PHE A 183 -1.95 10.13 -5.86
N GLU A 184 -1.77 11.40 -6.22
CA GLU A 184 -1.07 11.82 -7.43
C GLU A 184 0.39 11.34 -7.41
N GLY A 185 0.83 10.73 -8.48
CA GLY A 185 2.17 10.16 -8.57
C GLY A 185 3.28 11.20 -8.42
N THR A 186 3.13 12.37 -9.05
CA THR A 186 4.18 13.40 -9.08
C THR A 186 4.46 14.04 -7.74
N THR A 187 3.45 14.23 -6.90
CA THR A 187 3.55 15.03 -5.66
C THR A 187 3.22 14.25 -4.39
N GLY A 188 2.63 13.06 -4.52
CA GLY A 188 2.07 12.33 -3.39
C GLY A 188 0.85 13.01 -2.76
N LYS A 189 0.25 14.03 -3.41
CA LYS A 189 -0.95 14.71 -2.95
C LYS A 189 -2.16 13.78 -3.03
N VAL A 190 -2.98 13.77 -1.98
CA VAL A 190 -4.23 13.00 -2.01
C VAL A 190 -5.20 13.59 -3.03
N LEU A 191 -5.68 12.74 -3.95
CA LEU A 191 -6.68 13.08 -4.98
C LEU A 191 -8.10 12.78 -4.51
N ASP A 192 -8.29 11.60 -3.88
CA ASP A 192 -9.58 11.20 -3.34
C ASP A 192 -9.40 10.23 -2.17
N THR A 193 -10.39 10.24 -1.28
CA THR A 193 -10.44 9.36 -0.11
C THR A 193 -11.87 8.86 0.08
N GLN A 194 -12.05 7.55 0.14
CA GLN A 194 -13.33 6.88 0.37
C GLN A 194 -13.27 6.01 1.61
N ILE A 195 -14.42 5.72 2.22
CA ILE A 195 -14.50 4.74 3.30
C ILE A 195 -14.03 3.38 2.77
N TYR A 196 -13.10 2.77 3.47
CA TYR A 196 -12.57 1.44 3.11
C TYR A 196 -13.69 0.38 3.19
N ILE A 197 -13.83 -0.42 2.15
CA ILE A 197 -14.78 -1.53 2.11
C ILE A 197 -13.98 -2.84 2.13
N PRO A 198 -14.29 -3.70 3.08
CA PRO A 198 -15.23 -3.56 4.19
C PRO A 198 -14.57 -2.88 5.39
N ASN A 199 -15.37 -2.12 6.14
CA ASN A 199 -14.91 -1.54 7.39
C ASN A 199 -14.65 -2.65 8.43
N ARG A 200 -13.69 -2.46 9.31
CA ARG A 200 -13.33 -3.39 10.39
C ARG A 200 -14.41 -3.53 11.44
N TYR A 201 -15.08 -2.43 11.75
CA TYR A 201 -16.03 -2.37 12.85
C TYR A 201 -17.46 -2.74 12.38
N PRO A 202 -18.20 -3.56 13.08
CA PRO A 202 -17.87 -4.24 14.35
C PRO A 202 -16.85 -5.39 14.16
N LEU A 203 -15.99 -5.54 15.16
CA LEU A 203 -14.89 -6.49 15.15
C LEU A 203 -15.32 -7.95 15.07
N ASP A 204 -16.44 -8.30 15.71
CA ASP A 204 -17.00 -9.65 15.72
C ASP A 204 -17.34 -10.20 14.33
N GLY A 205 -17.47 -9.32 13.35
CA GLY A 205 -17.67 -9.71 11.97
C GLY A 205 -16.47 -10.42 11.33
N TRP A 206 -15.28 -10.40 11.94
CA TRP A 206 -14.01 -10.72 11.33
C TRP A 206 -13.32 -11.98 11.83
N GLY A 207 -14.05 -13.00 12.22
CA GLY A 207 -13.45 -14.28 12.59
C GLY A 207 -13.24 -14.44 14.10
N GLY A 208 -13.66 -13.47 14.90
CA GLY A 208 -13.80 -13.63 16.34
C GLY A 208 -14.97 -14.56 16.65
N ILE A 209 -16.10 -13.99 16.97
CA ILE A 209 -17.29 -14.75 17.37
C ILE A 209 -17.94 -15.48 16.19
N GLY A 210 -18.03 -14.85 15.05
CA GLY A 210 -18.75 -15.39 13.90
C GLY A 210 -17.85 -16.02 12.82
N GLY A 211 -16.55 -16.07 13.05
CA GLY A 211 -15.59 -16.51 12.05
C GLY A 211 -15.18 -17.97 12.20
N ASN A 212 -13.92 -18.22 12.11
CA ASN A 212 -13.30 -19.52 12.09
C ASN A 212 -13.25 -20.16 13.52
N GLY A 213 -14.41 -20.53 14.06
CA GLY A 213 -14.52 -21.25 15.31
C GLY A 213 -14.08 -20.46 16.55
N ASN A 214 -14.31 -19.17 16.57
CA ASN A 214 -13.95 -18.28 17.69
C ASN A 214 -12.44 -18.23 17.99
N ASN A 215 -11.61 -18.49 17.03
CA ASN A 215 -10.17 -18.60 17.22
C ASN A 215 -9.40 -17.27 17.17
N ASP A 216 -10.10 -16.14 17.15
CA ASP A 216 -9.49 -14.81 17.18
C ASP A 216 -10.31 -13.81 18.01
N ALA A 217 -10.19 -13.92 19.33
CA ALA A 217 -10.78 -12.96 20.26
C ALA A 217 -10.15 -11.55 20.20
N THR A 218 -9.09 -11.37 19.45
CA THR A 218 -8.31 -10.12 19.42
C THR A 218 -8.41 -9.35 18.11
N GLY A 219 -9.26 -9.78 17.16
CA GLY A 219 -9.50 -9.10 15.89
C GLY A 219 -8.35 -9.19 14.88
N GLY A 220 -7.37 -10.05 15.10
CA GLY A 220 -6.22 -10.20 14.19
C GLY A 220 -6.62 -10.74 12.81
N ARG A 221 -7.75 -11.43 12.70
CA ARG A 221 -8.28 -11.95 11.43
C ARG A 221 -8.70 -10.84 10.46
N ALA A 222 -9.05 -9.67 10.98
CA ALA A 222 -9.42 -8.50 10.19
C ALA A 222 -8.21 -7.78 9.56
N ASP A 223 -7.02 -8.01 10.03
CA ASP A 223 -5.85 -7.19 9.73
C ASP A 223 -4.85 -7.88 8.79
N ARG A 224 -5.34 -8.65 7.84
CA ARG A 224 -4.53 -9.14 6.73
C ARG A 224 -5.12 -8.64 5.42
N PHE A 225 -4.26 -8.01 4.62
CA PHE A 225 -4.63 -7.37 3.37
C PHE A 225 -3.80 -7.94 2.23
N THR A 226 -4.42 -8.05 1.05
CA THR A 226 -3.77 -8.25 -0.24
C THR A 226 -4.39 -7.30 -1.24
N ALA A 227 -3.66 -6.95 -2.29
CA ALA A 227 -4.16 -6.04 -3.33
C ALA A 227 -3.60 -6.40 -4.70
N GLY A 228 -4.30 -6.00 -5.75
CA GLY A 228 -3.89 -6.18 -7.13
C GLY A 228 -4.66 -5.27 -8.07
N VAL A 229 -4.15 -5.10 -9.30
CA VAL A 229 -4.82 -4.37 -10.37
C VAL A 229 -5.45 -5.37 -11.33
N ALA A 230 -6.70 -5.13 -11.74
CA ALA A 230 -7.46 -6.00 -12.63
C ALA A 230 -8.20 -5.21 -13.70
N TYR A 231 -8.21 -5.71 -14.93
CA TYR A 231 -9.00 -5.13 -16.03
C TYR A 231 -10.41 -5.75 -16.08
N LEU A 232 -11.22 -5.50 -15.07
CA LEU A 232 -12.52 -6.14 -14.87
C LEU A 232 -13.55 -5.88 -15.99
N ASN A 233 -13.35 -4.85 -16.79
CA ASN A 233 -14.16 -4.55 -17.97
C ASN A 233 -13.39 -4.74 -19.29
N GLY A 234 -12.16 -5.26 -19.23
CA GLY A 234 -11.28 -5.46 -20.39
C GLY A 234 -10.71 -4.17 -21.00
N LYS A 235 -10.93 -3.00 -20.41
CA LYS A 235 -10.54 -1.71 -20.99
C LYS A 235 -9.78 -0.80 -20.02
N LYS A 236 -10.23 -0.72 -18.77
CA LYS A 236 -9.65 0.14 -17.75
C LYS A 236 -9.25 -0.66 -16.53
N PRO A 237 -8.16 -0.28 -15.84
CA PRO A 237 -7.77 -0.91 -14.61
C PRO A 237 -8.75 -0.59 -13.48
N SER A 238 -8.95 -1.56 -12.62
CA SER A 238 -9.62 -1.42 -11.32
C SER A 238 -8.64 -1.87 -10.25
N VAL A 239 -8.66 -1.26 -9.08
CA VAL A 239 -7.91 -1.76 -7.93
C VAL A 239 -8.77 -2.72 -7.14
N VAL A 240 -8.22 -3.85 -6.76
CA VAL A 240 -8.89 -4.87 -5.94
C VAL A 240 -8.15 -4.96 -4.61
N PHE A 241 -8.84 -4.68 -3.52
CA PHE A 241 -8.32 -4.83 -2.17
C PHE A 241 -9.08 -5.93 -1.46
N VAL A 242 -8.33 -6.83 -0.83
CA VAL A 242 -8.87 -7.97 -0.10
C VAL A 242 -8.49 -7.87 1.36
N ARG A 243 -9.43 -8.17 2.24
CA ARG A 243 -9.26 -8.16 3.69
C ARG A 243 -9.77 -9.45 4.32
N GLY A 244 -9.05 -9.92 5.34
CA GLY A 244 -9.45 -11.06 6.16
C GLY A 244 -8.73 -12.35 5.83
N TRP A 245 -8.58 -13.23 6.84
CA TRP A 245 -7.97 -14.54 6.69
C TRP A 245 -8.42 -15.49 7.80
N TYR A 246 -8.50 -16.79 7.51
CA TYR A 246 -8.99 -17.86 8.41
C TYR A 246 -10.37 -17.58 9.03
N GLY A 247 -11.14 -16.69 8.46
CA GLY A 247 -12.46 -16.29 8.87
C GLY A 247 -13.17 -15.65 7.69
N ARG A 248 -13.89 -14.56 7.94
CA ARG A 248 -14.47 -13.76 6.86
C ARG A 248 -13.38 -13.20 5.95
N THR A 249 -13.58 -13.29 4.65
CA THR A 249 -12.77 -12.66 3.62
C THR A 249 -13.67 -11.79 2.76
N VAL A 250 -13.25 -10.56 2.51
CA VAL A 250 -13.97 -9.63 1.65
C VAL A 250 -13.00 -9.06 0.62
N ALA A 251 -13.42 -9.08 -0.64
CA ALA A 251 -12.72 -8.42 -1.74
C ALA A 251 -13.60 -7.28 -2.26
N ALA A 252 -13.02 -6.10 -2.41
CA ALA A 252 -13.68 -4.95 -2.98
C ALA A 252 -12.90 -4.42 -4.17
N ALA A 253 -13.57 -4.20 -5.29
CA ALA A 253 -12.99 -3.58 -6.47
C ALA A 253 -13.45 -2.12 -6.59
N TRP A 254 -12.53 -1.28 -7.04
CA TRP A 254 -12.74 0.15 -7.20
C TRP A 254 -12.22 0.62 -8.54
N ASP A 255 -12.99 1.48 -9.18
CA ASP A 255 -12.57 2.22 -10.37
C ASP A 255 -12.13 3.62 -9.95
N PHE A 256 -11.07 4.14 -10.58
CA PHE A 256 -10.71 5.54 -10.45
C PHE A 256 -11.08 6.29 -11.72
N ASN A 257 -12.02 7.20 -11.62
CA ASN A 257 -12.54 7.95 -12.75
C ASN A 257 -12.73 9.43 -12.41
N LYS A 258 -12.22 10.31 -13.25
CA LYS A 258 -12.37 11.75 -13.09
C LYS A 258 -11.96 12.24 -11.69
N GLY A 259 -10.85 11.69 -11.18
CA GLY A 259 -10.31 12.06 -9.88
C GLY A 259 -11.09 11.50 -8.69
N LYS A 260 -11.94 10.45 -8.88
CA LYS A 260 -12.77 9.86 -7.83
C LYS A 260 -12.69 8.34 -7.82
N LEU A 261 -12.53 7.76 -6.64
CA LEU A 261 -12.70 6.34 -6.37
C LEU A 261 -14.18 5.99 -6.31
N GLN A 262 -14.57 4.95 -7.03
CA GLN A 262 -15.94 4.45 -7.04
C GLN A 262 -15.93 2.94 -6.83
N SER A 263 -16.64 2.46 -5.79
CA SER A 263 -16.81 1.03 -5.58
C SER A 263 -17.54 0.39 -6.76
N ARG A 264 -16.93 -0.66 -7.32
CA ARG A 264 -17.46 -1.38 -8.47
C ARG A 264 -18.24 -2.61 -8.07
N TRP A 265 -17.67 -3.47 -7.24
CA TRP A 265 -18.29 -4.63 -6.65
C TRP A 265 -17.64 -5.02 -5.33
N VAL A 266 -18.35 -5.80 -4.53
CA VAL A 266 -17.86 -6.36 -3.29
C VAL A 266 -18.23 -7.84 -3.26
N PHE A 267 -17.25 -8.69 -2.97
CA PHE A 267 -17.44 -10.09 -2.59
C PHE A 267 -17.28 -10.20 -1.08
N ASP A 268 -18.23 -10.83 -0.40
CA ASP A 268 -18.16 -11.11 1.04
C ASP A 268 -18.42 -12.60 1.30
N SER A 269 -17.48 -13.30 1.89
CA SER A 269 -17.60 -14.73 2.20
C SER A 269 -18.62 -15.04 3.29
N LYS A 270 -19.21 -14.03 3.93
CA LYS A 270 -20.35 -14.19 4.84
C LYS A 270 -21.71 -14.18 4.15
N ASP A 271 -21.79 -13.72 2.92
CA ASP A 271 -23.03 -13.71 2.18
C ASP A 271 -23.53 -15.14 1.95
N ALA A 272 -24.84 -15.35 2.02
CA ALA A 272 -25.43 -16.67 1.87
C ALA A 272 -25.11 -17.30 0.50
N GLU A 273 -24.86 -16.48 -0.51
CA GLU A 273 -24.47 -16.91 -1.85
C GLU A 273 -22.97 -17.26 -1.96
N ASN A 274 -22.15 -16.86 -0.98
CA ASN A 274 -20.68 -17.03 -0.97
C ASN A 274 -20.18 -17.68 0.32
N PRO A 275 -20.57 -18.91 0.68
CA PRO A 275 -20.34 -19.49 2.01
C PRO A 275 -18.91 -20.04 2.20
N PHE A 276 -17.89 -19.35 1.77
CA PHE A 276 -16.51 -19.80 1.78
C PHE A 276 -15.62 -19.12 2.83
N SER A 277 -16.17 -18.86 4.02
CA SER A 277 -15.38 -18.39 5.17
C SER A 277 -14.41 -19.45 5.67
N GLY A 278 -13.33 -19.01 6.32
CA GLY A 278 -12.37 -19.88 6.98
C GLY A 278 -11.14 -20.21 6.17
N GLN A 279 -11.03 -19.72 4.94
CA GLN A 279 -9.87 -19.94 4.08
C GLN A 279 -8.70 -19.01 4.46
N ALA A 280 -7.47 -19.51 4.23
CA ALA A 280 -6.27 -18.70 4.38
C ALA A 280 -6.08 -17.84 3.14
N ASN A 281 -6.24 -16.53 3.30
CA ASN A 281 -6.00 -15.57 2.23
C ASN A 281 -4.54 -15.09 2.30
N HIS A 282 -3.63 -15.79 1.61
CA HIS A 282 -2.20 -15.46 1.58
C HIS A 282 -1.76 -14.74 0.31
N GLN A 283 -2.53 -14.86 -0.76
CA GLN A 283 -2.20 -14.31 -2.07
C GLN A 283 -3.48 -13.94 -2.81
N LEU A 284 -3.42 -12.84 -3.56
CA LEU A 284 -4.38 -12.47 -4.58
C LEU A 284 -3.70 -12.67 -5.95
N SER A 285 -4.29 -13.48 -6.80
CA SER A 285 -3.88 -13.64 -8.19
C SER A 285 -4.99 -13.12 -9.10
N ILE A 286 -4.61 -12.34 -10.11
CA ILE A 286 -5.49 -11.80 -11.14
C ILE A 286 -5.09 -12.49 -12.44
N GLY A 287 -6.06 -13.13 -13.10
CA GLY A 287 -5.86 -13.82 -14.37
C GLY A 287 -6.66 -13.19 -15.50
#